data_3273c57093b82a06827417a8f1fa766b
#
_entry.id   3273c57093b82a06827417a8f1fa766b
#
_cell.length_a   1.000
_cell.length_b   1.000
_cell.length_c   1.000
_cell.angle_alpha   90.00
_cell.angle_beta   90.00
_cell.angle_gamma   90.00
#
_symmetry.space_group_name_H-M   'P 1'
#
loop_
_entity.id
_entity.type
_entity.pdbx_description
1 polymer ?
#
loop_
_entity_poly.entity_id
_entity_poly.type
_entity_poly.pdbx_seq_one_letter_code
_entity_poly.pdbx_strand_id
1 'polypeptide(L)'
;MERELWRAFKAAAKNHPRTRPRNAVYTDIQIATVYAWAVMNDRPVSWACDRGNWPDRAWRCPLPDQSTMSRRMRRPKVLAIADAILARVQRDFELGDIMIVDGKPLELSEHTRDPDARTGRGAGRYAKGYKLHLVLDQHSGAVLAFETHPLNTSETTTATAMVSDPETPVFSGGLLLGDALYDSNELHQASADRGVQLAAPRKKPGTGLGRRRHHPNRLKSIEMTEGDEQSLWKDVLGPCRDGIERFFGTLASYGGGLYGLPPWVRRLHRVRLWVAFKLVFNAIRIAARRAELA
;
A
#
# COMPACT_ATOMS: atom_id res chain seq x y z
N MET A 1 -2.25 -22.24 -8.73
CA MET A 1 -2.09 -20.95 -8.02
C MET A 1 -1.45 -19.88 -8.90
N GLU A 2 -0.19 -19.93 -9.33
CA GLU A 2 0.43 -18.88 -10.17
C GLU A 2 -0.28 -18.64 -11.50
N ARG A 3 -0.70 -19.70 -12.21
CA ARG A 3 -1.44 -19.58 -13.48
C ARG A 3 -2.80 -18.93 -13.30
N GLU A 4 -3.47 -19.18 -12.21
CA GLU A 4 -4.79 -18.60 -11.87
C GLU A 4 -4.65 -17.14 -11.50
N LEU A 5 -3.66 -16.81 -10.64
CA LEU A 5 -3.33 -15.43 -10.29
C LEU A 5 -3.02 -14.60 -11.54
N TRP A 6 -2.24 -15.16 -12.48
CA TRP A 6 -1.93 -14.48 -13.73
C TRP A 6 -3.16 -14.32 -14.63
N ARG A 7 -4.05 -15.32 -14.70
CA ARG A 7 -5.32 -15.22 -15.44
C ARG A 7 -6.20 -14.12 -14.86
N ALA A 8 -6.35 -14.06 -13.53
CA ALA A 8 -7.16 -13.06 -12.85
C ALA A 8 -6.58 -11.65 -13.07
N PHE A 9 -5.25 -11.48 -12.96
CA PHE A 9 -4.58 -10.22 -13.32
C PHE A 9 -4.88 -9.80 -14.76
N LYS A 10 -4.75 -10.71 -15.72
CA LYS A 10 -5.04 -10.42 -17.14
C LYS A 10 -6.51 -10.08 -17.38
N ALA A 11 -7.42 -10.70 -16.66
CA ALA A 11 -8.85 -10.38 -16.74
C ALA A 11 -9.11 -8.96 -16.20
N ALA A 12 -8.52 -8.59 -15.05
CA ALA A 12 -8.62 -7.26 -14.49
C ALA A 12 -7.99 -6.17 -15.40
N ALA A 13 -6.91 -6.49 -16.10
CA ALA A 13 -6.21 -5.57 -17.00
C ALA A 13 -6.86 -5.46 -18.40
N LYS A 14 -7.75 -6.40 -18.79
CA LYS A 14 -8.24 -6.56 -20.16
C LYS A 14 -8.90 -5.32 -20.76
N ASN A 15 -9.67 -4.59 -19.95
CA ASN A 15 -10.47 -3.45 -20.41
C ASN A 15 -9.77 -2.10 -20.12
N HIS A 16 -8.50 -2.12 -19.75
CA HIS A 16 -7.75 -0.87 -19.57
C HIS A 16 -7.45 -0.23 -20.95
N PRO A 17 -7.58 1.11 -21.08
CA PRO A 17 -7.29 1.80 -22.33
C PRO A 17 -5.88 1.51 -22.85
N ARG A 18 -5.77 1.20 -24.15
CA ARG A 18 -4.49 0.91 -24.81
C ARG A 18 -3.76 2.19 -25.23
N THR A 19 -3.48 3.06 -24.27
CA THR A 19 -2.73 4.29 -24.53
C THR A 19 -1.26 3.99 -24.83
N ARG A 20 -0.67 4.79 -25.72
CA ARG A 20 0.77 4.76 -26.01
C ARG A 20 1.28 6.16 -26.41
N PRO A 21 2.54 6.48 -26.15
CA PRO A 21 3.15 7.69 -26.71
C PRO A 21 3.19 7.64 -28.23
N ARG A 22 3.25 8.82 -28.86
CA ARG A 22 3.51 8.93 -30.29
C ARG A 22 4.80 8.16 -30.64
N ASN A 23 4.79 7.40 -31.71
CA ASN A 23 5.91 6.56 -32.19
C ASN A 23 6.36 5.43 -31.22
N ALA A 24 5.60 5.11 -30.16
CA ALA A 24 5.94 3.98 -29.31
C ALA A 24 5.37 2.67 -29.89
N VAL A 25 6.17 1.61 -29.88
CA VAL A 25 5.76 0.27 -30.30
C VAL A 25 4.77 -0.34 -29.27
N TYR A 26 5.05 -0.15 -27.98
CA TYR A 26 4.30 -0.77 -26.90
C TYR A 26 3.32 0.20 -26.25
N THR A 27 2.14 -0.27 -25.91
CA THR A 27 1.16 0.46 -25.11
C THR A 27 1.60 0.52 -23.63
N ASP A 28 1.05 1.47 -22.85
CA ASP A 28 1.36 1.58 -21.43
C ASP A 28 0.91 0.34 -20.67
N ILE A 29 -0.24 -0.26 -21.03
CA ILE A 29 -0.70 -1.52 -20.43
C ILE A 29 0.21 -2.71 -20.76
N GLN A 30 0.83 -2.78 -21.92
CA GLN A 30 1.81 -3.82 -22.24
C GLN A 30 3.04 -3.69 -21.35
N ILE A 31 3.56 -2.49 -21.15
CA ILE A 31 4.67 -2.21 -20.22
C ILE A 31 4.31 -2.64 -18.80
N ALA A 32 3.12 -2.21 -18.32
CA ALA A 32 2.62 -2.59 -17.01
C ALA A 32 2.50 -4.11 -16.85
N THR A 33 2.01 -4.81 -17.88
CA THR A 33 1.85 -6.27 -17.87
C THR A 33 3.19 -7.00 -17.82
N VAL A 34 4.20 -6.55 -18.58
CA VAL A 34 5.56 -7.13 -18.51
C VAL A 34 6.17 -6.91 -17.13
N TYR A 35 5.97 -5.72 -16.55
CA TYR A 35 6.44 -5.46 -15.20
C TYR A 35 5.71 -6.30 -14.14
N ALA A 36 4.39 -6.43 -14.26
CA ALA A 36 3.59 -7.30 -13.38
C ALA A 36 4.11 -8.75 -13.39
N TRP A 37 4.51 -9.27 -14.57
CA TRP A 37 5.10 -10.60 -14.69
C TRP A 37 6.42 -10.73 -13.91
N ALA A 38 7.29 -9.72 -14.00
CA ALA A 38 8.51 -9.64 -13.20
C ALA A 38 8.23 -9.64 -11.69
N VAL A 39 7.27 -8.81 -11.25
CA VAL A 39 6.89 -8.68 -9.83
C VAL A 39 6.27 -9.97 -9.29
N MET A 40 5.38 -10.60 -10.05
CA MET A 40 4.72 -11.85 -9.66
C MET A 40 5.71 -12.99 -9.44
N ASN A 41 6.76 -13.06 -10.27
CA ASN A 41 7.79 -14.09 -10.18
C ASN A 41 9.00 -13.68 -9.32
N ASP A 42 8.97 -12.50 -8.69
CA ASP A 42 10.09 -11.92 -7.94
C ASP A 42 11.40 -11.92 -8.73
N ARG A 43 11.35 -11.50 -9.98
CA ARG A 43 12.48 -11.48 -10.92
C ARG A 43 12.74 -10.08 -11.44
N PRO A 44 13.99 -9.77 -11.82
CA PRO A 44 14.31 -8.48 -12.40
C PRO A 44 13.59 -8.27 -13.74
N VAL A 45 13.39 -7.00 -14.10
CA VAL A 45 12.72 -6.63 -15.36
C VAL A 45 13.38 -7.25 -16.59
N SER A 46 14.72 -7.37 -16.59
CA SER A 46 15.47 -8.03 -17.67
C SER A 46 15.01 -9.48 -17.90
N TRP A 47 14.70 -10.21 -16.84
CA TRP A 47 14.15 -11.56 -16.91
C TRP A 47 12.78 -11.59 -17.60
N ALA A 48 11.90 -10.65 -17.31
CA ALA A 48 10.59 -10.56 -17.95
C ALA A 48 10.66 -10.07 -19.41
N CYS A 49 11.78 -9.49 -19.84
CA CYS A 49 12.03 -9.12 -21.23
C CYS A 49 12.51 -10.30 -22.10
N ASP A 50 12.83 -11.43 -21.48
CA ASP A 50 13.25 -12.64 -22.19
C ASP A 50 12.06 -13.55 -22.47
N ARG A 51 11.86 -13.92 -23.74
CA ARG A 51 10.77 -14.79 -24.19
C ARG A 51 10.78 -16.17 -23.56
N GLY A 52 11.96 -16.72 -23.27
CA GLY A 52 12.11 -18.03 -22.64
C GLY A 52 11.50 -18.13 -21.24
N ASN A 53 11.28 -16.98 -20.59
CA ASN A 53 10.69 -16.90 -19.24
C ASN A 53 9.16 -16.75 -19.24
N TRP A 54 8.51 -16.90 -20.39
CA TRP A 54 7.06 -16.81 -20.52
C TRP A 54 6.49 -18.16 -20.97
N PRO A 55 5.40 -18.65 -20.38
CA PRO A 55 4.67 -19.79 -20.91
C PRO A 55 4.18 -19.48 -22.34
N ASP A 56 4.22 -20.45 -23.25
CA ASP A 56 3.96 -20.27 -24.69
C ASP A 56 2.71 -19.48 -25.06
N ARG A 57 1.68 -19.52 -24.21
CA ARG A 57 0.41 -18.83 -24.45
C ARG A 57 0.19 -17.58 -23.58
N ALA A 58 1.12 -17.25 -22.69
CA ALA A 58 0.94 -16.13 -21.76
C ALA A 58 1.12 -14.75 -22.42
N TRP A 59 1.98 -14.68 -23.43
CA TRP A 59 2.28 -13.45 -24.16
C TRP A 59 2.53 -13.73 -25.64
N ARG A 60 1.81 -13.06 -26.52
CA ARG A 60 1.91 -13.27 -28.00
C ARG A 60 2.59 -12.16 -28.76
N CYS A 61 2.75 -10.97 -28.17
CA CYS A 61 3.38 -9.83 -28.80
C CYS A 61 4.91 -9.88 -28.62
N PRO A 62 5.70 -9.17 -29.45
CA PRO A 62 7.10 -8.92 -29.15
C PRO A 62 7.27 -8.34 -27.75
N LEU A 63 8.32 -8.71 -27.04
CA LEU A 63 8.64 -8.18 -25.72
C LEU A 63 9.49 -6.91 -25.86
N PRO A 64 9.29 -5.90 -25.00
CA PRO A 64 10.16 -4.75 -24.93
C PRO A 64 11.53 -5.14 -24.37
N ASP A 65 12.58 -4.47 -24.84
CA ASP A 65 13.90 -4.58 -24.22
C ASP A 65 13.95 -3.87 -22.86
N GLN A 66 14.98 -4.18 -22.07
CA GLN A 66 15.16 -3.63 -20.72
C GLN A 66 15.26 -2.10 -20.73
N SER A 67 15.86 -1.48 -21.74
CA SER A 67 16.04 -0.03 -21.82
C SER A 67 14.69 0.67 -22.08
N THR A 68 13.88 0.09 -22.94
CA THR A 68 12.50 0.52 -23.18
C THR A 68 11.66 0.40 -21.91
N MET A 69 11.73 -0.72 -21.20
CA MET A 69 11.06 -0.89 -19.91
C MET A 69 11.50 0.17 -18.91
N SER A 70 12.81 0.35 -18.70
CA SER A 70 13.36 1.32 -17.75
C SER A 70 12.88 2.75 -18.02
N ARG A 71 12.82 3.16 -19.27
CA ARG A 71 12.33 4.48 -19.69
C ARG A 71 10.82 4.61 -19.50
N ARG A 72 10.05 3.59 -19.91
CA ARG A 72 8.59 3.64 -19.92
C ARG A 72 7.99 3.53 -18.51
N MET A 73 8.58 2.76 -17.61
CA MET A 73 8.15 2.61 -16.20
C MET A 73 8.25 3.91 -15.39
N ARG A 74 8.97 4.93 -15.86
CA ARG A 74 9.02 6.26 -15.22
C ARG A 74 7.76 7.09 -15.48
N ARG A 75 6.91 6.65 -16.40
CA ARG A 75 5.72 7.42 -16.78
C ARG A 75 4.63 7.27 -15.73
N PRO A 76 4.02 8.38 -15.23
CA PRO A 76 2.92 8.34 -14.29
C PRO A 76 1.76 7.45 -14.76
N LYS A 77 1.49 7.41 -16.06
CA LYS A 77 0.45 6.54 -16.65
C LYS A 77 0.64 5.06 -16.37
N VAL A 78 1.88 4.57 -16.23
CA VAL A 78 2.14 3.16 -15.90
C VAL A 78 1.80 2.87 -14.43
N LEU A 79 2.07 3.81 -13.53
CA LEU A 79 1.65 3.70 -12.13
C LEU A 79 0.11 3.74 -12.03
N ALA A 80 -0.54 4.71 -12.69
CA ALA A 80 -1.99 4.84 -12.71
C ALA A 80 -2.72 3.57 -13.25
N ILE A 81 -2.05 2.77 -14.10
CA ILE A 81 -2.59 1.46 -14.52
C ILE A 81 -2.65 0.48 -13.34
N ALA A 82 -1.62 0.42 -12.52
CA ALA A 82 -1.63 -0.44 -11.34
C ALA A 82 -2.75 -0.03 -10.35
N ASP A 83 -2.91 1.28 -10.11
CA ASP A 83 -3.96 1.82 -9.25
C ASP A 83 -5.36 1.49 -9.81
N ALA A 84 -5.57 1.68 -11.11
CA ALA A 84 -6.84 1.34 -11.78
C ALA A 84 -7.16 -0.17 -11.74
N ILE A 85 -6.14 -1.03 -11.84
CA ILE A 85 -6.33 -2.49 -11.72
C ILE A 85 -6.67 -2.84 -10.27
N LEU A 86 -5.99 -2.23 -9.28
CA LEU A 86 -6.27 -2.42 -7.86
C LEU A 86 -7.72 -2.04 -7.53
N ALA A 87 -8.14 -0.84 -7.91
CA ALA A 87 -9.51 -0.36 -7.71
C ALA A 87 -10.54 -1.28 -8.38
N ARG A 88 -10.23 -1.81 -9.57
CA ARG A 88 -11.11 -2.75 -10.27
C ARG A 88 -11.24 -4.09 -9.55
N VAL A 89 -10.15 -4.63 -9.03
CA VAL A 89 -10.17 -5.91 -8.28
C VAL A 89 -10.95 -5.75 -6.98
N GLN A 90 -10.87 -4.59 -6.34
CA GLN A 90 -11.53 -4.30 -5.07
C GLN A 90 -12.97 -3.78 -5.21
N ARG A 91 -13.49 -3.63 -6.44
CA ARG A 91 -14.83 -3.03 -6.67
C ARG A 91 -15.93 -3.71 -5.87
N ASP A 92 -15.87 -5.02 -5.78
CA ASP A 92 -16.90 -5.85 -5.16
C ASP A 92 -16.55 -6.21 -3.70
N PHE A 93 -15.56 -5.53 -3.11
CA PHE A 93 -15.24 -5.70 -1.70
C PHE A 93 -16.23 -4.90 -0.86
N GLU A 94 -16.91 -5.57 0.05
CA GLU A 94 -17.76 -4.93 1.05
C GLU A 94 -16.85 -4.25 2.07
N LEU A 95 -16.95 -2.93 2.14
CA LEU A 95 -16.17 -2.14 3.07
C LEU A 95 -16.88 -2.06 4.41
N GLY A 96 -16.12 -2.10 5.51
CA GLY A 96 -16.63 -1.98 6.88
C GLY A 96 -16.45 -0.57 7.46
N ASP A 97 -16.82 -0.42 8.73
CA ASP A 97 -16.77 0.85 9.45
C ASP A 97 -15.40 1.13 10.10
N ILE A 98 -14.50 0.14 10.08
CA ILE A 98 -13.18 0.23 10.72
C ILE A 98 -12.09 0.25 9.66
N MET A 99 -11.34 1.33 9.66
CA MET A 99 -10.13 1.51 8.85
C MET A 99 -8.90 1.47 9.74
N ILE A 100 -7.77 1.06 9.18
CA ILE A 100 -6.49 1.01 9.89
C ILE A 100 -5.45 1.77 9.09
N VAL A 101 -4.66 2.63 9.77
CA VAL A 101 -3.51 3.31 9.18
C VAL A 101 -2.22 2.81 9.81
N ASP A 102 -1.25 2.46 8.96
CA ASP A 102 0.08 2.05 9.42
C ASP A 102 1.16 2.23 8.35
N GLY A 103 2.42 2.19 8.78
CA GLY A 103 3.61 2.33 7.96
C GLY A 103 4.52 1.09 8.01
N LYS A 104 4.81 0.50 6.84
CA LYS A 104 5.74 -0.63 6.72
C LYS A 104 7.10 -0.18 6.21
N PRO A 105 8.18 -0.29 6.99
CA PRO A 105 9.54 -0.07 6.51
C PRO A 105 9.91 -1.03 5.38
N LEU A 106 10.53 -0.51 4.34
CA LEU A 106 11.09 -1.23 3.20
C LEU A 106 12.60 -0.99 3.19
N GLU A 107 13.31 -1.77 3.99
CA GLU A 107 14.74 -1.57 4.22
C GLU A 107 15.57 -2.00 3.02
N LEU A 108 16.66 -1.28 2.80
CA LEU A 108 17.72 -1.62 1.85
C LEU A 108 18.99 -2.01 2.61
N SER A 109 19.92 -2.63 1.90
CA SER A 109 21.27 -2.84 2.43
C SER A 109 21.89 -1.49 2.83
N GLU A 110 22.64 -1.45 3.92
CA GLU A 110 23.33 -0.26 4.43
C GLU A 110 24.30 0.34 3.39
N HIS A 111 24.87 -0.51 2.53
CA HIS A 111 25.79 -0.11 1.46
C HIS A 111 25.10 0.38 0.19
N THR A 112 23.75 0.54 0.21
CA THR A 112 23.03 0.98 -0.99
C THR A 112 23.46 2.37 -1.44
N ARG A 113 23.70 2.52 -2.76
CA ARG A 113 23.94 3.82 -3.41
C ARG A 113 22.66 4.41 -4.01
N ASP A 114 21.49 3.92 -3.59
CA ASP A 114 20.21 4.47 -4.06
C ASP A 114 20.06 5.93 -3.56
N PRO A 115 20.05 6.94 -4.46
CA PRO A 115 20.04 8.34 -4.05
C PRO A 115 18.68 8.82 -3.54
N ASP A 116 17.61 8.06 -3.77
CA ASP A 116 16.26 8.42 -3.31
C ASP A 116 15.98 7.83 -1.92
N ALA A 117 16.73 6.80 -1.51
CA ALA A 117 16.60 6.21 -0.18
C ALA A 117 17.18 7.12 0.90
N ARG A 118 16.51 7.20 2.05
CA ARG A 118 16.96 7.97 3.22
C ARG A 118 17.03 7.09 4.46
N THR A 119 17.83 7.54 5.44
CA THR A 119 17.93 6.88 6.73
C THR A 119 16.80 7.34 7.64
N GLY A 120 16.09 6.39 8.23
CA GLY A 120 14.97 6.62 9.13
C GLY A 120 14.74 5.42 10.06
N ARG A 121 13.65 5.46 10.82
CA ARG A 121 13.28 4.35 11.72
C ARG A 121 12.76 3.17 10.89
N GLY A 122 13.49 2.07 10.95
CA GLY A 122 13.13 0.79 10.36
C GLY A 122 12.48 -0.15 11.38
N ALA A 123 12.54 -1.46 11.12
CA ALA A 123 12.03 -2.49 12.02
C ALA A 123 12.97 -2.67 13.22
N GLY A 124 12.74 -1.92 14.29
CA GLY A 124 13.50 -1.99 15.55
C GLY A 124 14.86 -1.27 15.55
N ARG A 125 15.32 -0.73 14.42
CA ARG A 125 16.59 -0.02 14.29
C ARG A 125 16.51 1.13 13.28
N TYR A 126 17.53 1.97 13.22
CA TYR A 126 17.71 2.89 12.10
C TYR A 126 18.22 2.11 10.87
N ALA A 127 17.58 2.35 9.72
CA ALA A 127 17.90 1.70 8.47
C ALA A 127 17.82 2.71 7.32
N LYS A 128 18.43 2.38 6.17
CA LYS A 128 18.27 3.15 4.93
C LYS A 128 17.24 2.47 4.05
N GLY A 129 16.32 3.24 3.47
CA GLY A 129 15.27 2.64 2.63
C GLY A 129 14.11 3.56 2.36
N TYR A 130 12.95 2.94 2.26
CA TYR A 130 11.65 3.54 1.99
C TYR A 130 10.63 3.08 3.03
N LYS A 131 9.45 3.67 2.98
CA LYS A 131 8.30 3.26 3.79
C LYS A 131 7.06 3.22 2.94
N LEU A 132 6.31 2.13 3.04
CA LEU A 132 4.94 2.03 2.57
C LEU A 132 4.03 2.56 3.67
N HIS A 133 3.20 3.54 3.35
CA HIS A 133 2.09 4.00 4.18
C HIS A 133 0.80 3.46 3.59
N LEU A 134 -0.11 2.98 4.43
CA LEU A 134 -1.30 2.28 3.99
C LEU A 134 -2.50 2.70 4.85
N VAL A 135 -3.65 2.91 4.20
CA VAL A 135 -4.97 2.91 4.84
C VAL A 135 -5.71 1.68 4.34
N LEU A 136 -6.11 0.82 5.26
CA LEU A 136 -6.71 -0.48 4.99
C LEU A 136 -8.12 -0.54 5.58
N ASP A 137 -9.08 -1.08 4.84
CA ASP A 137 -10.35 -1.51 5.41
C ASP A 137 -10.16 -2.83 6.18
N GLN A 138 -10.54 -2.83 7.46
CA GLN A 138 -10.32 -3.96 8.36
C GLN A 138 -11.16 -5.18 7.96
N HIS A 139 -12.40 -4.96 7.55
CA HIS A 139 -13.33 -6.03 7.21
C HIS A 139 -12.95 -6.74 5.92
N SER A 140 -12.72 -5.98 4.87
CA SER A 140 -12.46 -6.54 3.53
C SER A 140 -10.98 -6.78 3.25
N GLY A 141 -10.07 -6.12 3.94
CA GLY A 141 -8.68 -6.05 3.55
C GLY A 141 -8.47 -5.24 2.25
N ALA A 142 -9.43 -4.39 1.89
CA ALA A 142 -9.27 -3.47 0.78
C ALA A 142 -8.25 -2.39 1.12
N VAL A 143 -7.36 -2.10 0.19
CA VAL A 143 -6.45 -0.95 0.26
C VAL A 143 -7.23 0.29 -0.15
N LEU A 144 -7.48 1.20 0.79
CA LEU A 144 -8.21 2.43 0.56
C LEU A 144 -7.29 3.54 0.04
N ALA A 145 -6.09 3.62 0.58
CA ALA A 145 -5.02 4.50 0.10
C ALA A 145 -3.66 3.91 0.40
N PHE A 146 -2.66 4.21 -0.44
CA PHE A 146 -1.27 3.89 -0.16
C PHE A 146 -0.32 4.92 -0.75
N GLU A 147 0.76 5.15 -0.03
CA GLU A 147 1.87 5.99 -0.47
C GLU A 147 3.21 5.34 -0.15
N THR A 148 4.20 5.62 -0.97
CA THR A 148 5.57 5.16 -0.75
C THR A 148 6.50 6.35 -0.75
N HIS A 149 7.26 6.51 0.33
CA HIS A 149 8.17 7.62 0.55
C HIS A 149 9.55 7.15 1.01
N PRO A 150 10.58 8.01 1.00
CA PRO A 150 11.83 7.73 1.71
C PRO A 150 11.58 7.45 3.19
N LEU A 151 12.42 6.61 3.81
CA LEU A 151 12.17 6.06 5.16
C LEU A 151 12.08 7.12 6.26
N ASN A 152 12.68 8.30 6.07
CA ASN A 152 12.62 9.41 7.02
C ASN A 152 11.37 10.30 6.90
N THR A 153 10.46 10.01 5.98
CA THR A 153 9.22 10.78 5.83
C THR A 153 8.30 10.56 7.04
N SER A 154 7.67 11.64 7.51
CA SER A 154 6.76 11.60 8.66
C SER A 154 5.51 10.77 8.35
N GLU A 155 5.22 9.81 9.23
CA GLU A 155 4.03 8.96 9.12
C GLU A 155 2.74 9.77 9.28
N THR A 156 2.70 10.65 10.26
CA THR A 156 1.51 11.50 10.51
C THR A 156 1.23 12.44 9.34
N THR A 157 2.26 13.07 8.76
CA THR A 157 2.07 13.96 7.61
C THR A 157 1.54 13.18 6.39
N THR A 158 2.07 11.99 6.14
CA THR A 158 1.60 11.14 5.03
C THR A 158 0.17 10.65 5.28
N ALA A 159 -0.13 10.18 6.50
CA ALA A 159 -1.47 9.75 6.87
C ALA A 159 -2.49 10.90 6.75
N THR A 160 -2.13 12.11 7.22
CA THR A 160 -2.97 13.30 7.08
C THR A 160 -3.27 13.59 5.61
N ALA A 161 -2.26 13.55 4.74
CA ALA A 161 -2.47 13.76 3.30
C ALA A 161 -3.39 12.69 2.68
N MET A 162 -3.17 11.39 2.99
CA MET A 162 -4.01 10.30 2.50
C MET A 162 -5.46 10.42 2.97
N VAL A 163 -5.70 10.77 4.24
CA VAL A 163 -7.06 10.92 4.81
C VAL A 163 -7.75 12.16 4.27
N SER A 164 -7.01 13.25 4.03
CA SER A 164 -7.56 14.49 3.48
C SER A 164 -7.90 14.41 1.99
N ASP A 165 -7.33 13.44 1.27
CA ASP A 165 -7.60 13.27 -0.15
C ASP A 165 -9.07 12.85 -0.36
N PRO A 166 -9.88 13.65 -1.09
CA PRO A 166 -11.28 13.33 -1.36
C PRO A 166 -11.48 12.03 -2.13
N GLU A 167 -10.47 11.59 -2.90
CA GLU A 167 -10.51 10.32 -3.64
C GLU A 167 -10.29 9.10 -2.75
N THR A 168 -9.75 9.28 -1.54
CA THR A 168 -9.62 8.18 -0.57
C THR A 168 -11.01 7.81 -0.02
N PRO A 169 -11.48 6.57 -0.23
CA PRO A 169 -12.77 6.14 0.31
C PRO A 169 -12.66 5.98 1.82
N VAL A 170 -13.29 6.87 2.56
CA VAL A 170 -13.44 6.78 4.01
C VAL A 170 -14.92 6.84 4.39
N PHE A 171 -15.30 6.15 5.43
CA PHE A 171 -16.69 6.08 5.89
C PHE A 171 -16.98 7.18 6.91
N SER A 172 -17.89 8.08 6.58
CA SER A 172 -18.43 9.02 7.56
C SER A 172 -19.16 8.24 8.68
N GLY A 173 -18.80 8.54 9.92
CA GLY A 173 -19.25 7.78 11.10
C GLY A 173 -18.37 6.60 11.48
N GLY A 174 -17.38 6.22 10.63
CA GLY A 174 -16.46 5.13 10.91
C GLY A 174 -15.29 5.49 11.82
N LEU A 175 -14.47 4.48 12.12
CA LEU A 175 -13.25 4.58 12.94
C LEU A 175 -12.00 4.43 12.07
N LEU A 176 -10.99 5.26 12.33
CA LEU A 176 -9.63 5.08 11.82
C LEU A 176 -8.72 4.69 12.98
N LEU A 177 -8.17 3.50 12.96
CA LEU A 177 -7.28 2.99 14.02
C LEU A 177 -5.82 3.22 13.62
N GLY A 178 -5.02 3.76 14.55
CA GLY A 178 -3.58 3.94 14.39
C GLY A 178 -2.82 3.61 15.67
N ASP A 179 -1.50 3.46 15.56
CA ASP A 179 -0.65 3.38 16.75
C ASP A 179 -0.39 4.77 17.36
N ALA A 180 0.37 4.82 18.44
CA ALA A 180 0.67 6.06 19.14
C ALA A 180 1.46 7.09 18.29
N LEU A 181 2.04 6.71 17.16
CA LEU A 181 2.71 7.63 16.24
C LEU A 181 1.71 8.51 15.49
N TYR A 182 0.47 8.04 15.32
CA TYR A 182 -0.60 8.75 14.63
C TYR A 182 -1.37 9.75 15.52
N ASP A 183 -1.12 9.79 16.84
CA ASP A 183 -1.73 10.78 17.74
C ASP A 183 -1.16 12.19 17.45
N SER A 184 -1.76 12.88 16.48
CA SER A 184 -1.46 14.29 16.15
C SER A 184 -2.74 15.09 15.91
N ASN A 185 -2.73 16.37 16.31
CA ASN A 185 -3.92 17.24 16.13
C ASN A 185 -4.31 17.37 14.64
N GLU A 186 -3.31 17.41 13.76
CA GLU A 186 -3.50 17.57 12.33
C GLU A 186 -4.26 16.35 11.74
N LEU A 187 -3.89 15.14 12.14
CA LEU A 187 -4.59 13.93 11.67
C LEU A 187 -5.97 13.80 12.30
N HIS A 188 -6.13 14.17 13.58
CA HIS A 188 -7.45 14.23 14.22
C HIS A 188 -8.39 15.23 13.53
N GLN A 189 -7.87 16.41 13.13
CA GLN A 189 -8.63 17.38 12.35
C GLN A 189 -9.01 16.83 10.98
N ALA A 190 -8.03 16.30 10.22
CA ALA A 190 -8.28 15.74 8.89
C ALA A 190 -9.31 14.59 8.92
N SER A 191 -9.25 13.73 9.94
CA SER A 191 -10.22 12.67 10.15
C SER A 191 -11.61 13.23 10.43
N ALA A 192 -11.71 14.24 11.32
CA ALA A 192 -12.98 14.88 11.65
C ALA A 192 -13.62 15.58 10.45
N ASP A 193 -12.81 16.25 9.61
CA ASP A 193 -13.28 16.90 8.36
C ASP A 193 -13.89 15.90 7.37
N ARG A 194 -13.49 14.63 7.46
CA ARG A 194 -14.06 13.51 6.69
C ARG A 194 -15.16 12.75 7.45
N GLY A 195 -15.57 13.23 8.62
CA GLY A 195 -16.59 12.59 9.47
C GLY A 195 -16.12 11.28 10.12
N VAL A 196 -14.81 11.07 10.26
CA VAL A 196 -14.19 9.86 10.81
C VAL A 196 -13.64 10.13 12.19
N GLN A 197 -13.84 9.21 13.14
CA GLN A 197 -13.19 9.23 14.44
C GLN A 197 -11.84 8.53 14.38
N LEU A 198 -10.74 9.28 14.54
CA LEU A 198 -9.42 8.66 14.74
C LEU A 198 -9.33 8.13 16.19
N ALA A 199 -8.92 6.87 16.34
CA ALA A 199 -8.58 6.25 17.61
C ALA A 199 -7.12 5.81 17.59
N ALA A 200 -6.29 6.54 18.33
CA ALA A 200 -4.86 6.28 18.46
C ALA A 200 -4.43 6.56 19.91
N PRO A 201 -3.73 5.62 20.58
CA PRO A 201 -3.22 5.85 21.93
C PRO A 201 -2.26 7.03 21.98
N ARG A 202 -2.23 7.72 23.12
CA ARG A 202 -1.23 8.76 23.31
C ARG A 202 0.18 8.20 23.38
N LYS A 203 1.18 8.95 22.91
CA LYS A 203 2.61 8.60 23.05
C LYS A 203 3.06 8.47 24.51
N LYS A 204 2.39 9.17 25.43
CA LYS A 204 2.63 9.15 26.86
C LYS A 204 1.29 9.05 27.61
N PRO A 205 0.71 7.86 27.74
CA PRO A 205 -0.54 7.67 28.47
C PRO A 205 -0.37 8.06 29.95
N GLY A 206 -1.47 8.49 30.59
CA GLY A 206 -1.47 8.87 31.99
C GLY A 206 -0.81 10.22 32.32
N THR A 207 -0.22 10.92 31.36
CA THR A 207 0.32 12.28 31.56
C THR A 207 -0.78 13.33 31.36
N GLY A 208 -0.67 14.48 32.02
CA GLY A 208 -1.58 15.62 31.78
C GLY A 208 -1.53 16.07 30.32
N LEU A 209 -2.66 16.60 29.81
CA LEU A 209 -2.78 17.06 28.44
C LEU A 209 -2.00 18.35 28.15
N GLY A 210 -1.48 19.01 29.20
CA GLY A 210 -0.81 20.30 29.09
C GLY A 210 -1.78 21.44 28.77
N ARG A 211 -1.22 22.62 28.41
CA ARG A 211 -2.00 23.84 28.15
C ARG A 211 -2.40 24.04 26.70
N ARG A 212 -2.05 23.12 25.80
CA ARG A 212 -2.38 23.22 24.37
C ARG A 212 -3.87 22.93 24.15
N ARG A 213 -4.47 23.65 23.22
CA ARG A 213 -5.83 23.32 22.75
C ARG A 213 -5.77 22.01 21.98
N HIS A 214 -6.60 21.05 22.38
CA HIS A 214 -6.74 19.77 21.73
C HIS A 214 -7.99 19.74 20.86
N HIS A 215 -7.91 19.05 19.71
CA HIS A 215 -9.07 18.85 18.84
C HIS A 215 -10.11 17.96 19.56
N PRO A 216 -11.45 18.20 19.43
CA PRO A 216 -12.47 17.36 20.06
C PRO A 216 -12.35 15.88 19.69
N ASN A 217 -12.06 15.55 18.41
CA ASN A 217 -11.83 14.18 17.95
C ASN A 217 -10.65 13.53 18.73
N ARG A 218 -9.59 14.30 19.06
CA ARG A 218 -8.47 13.80 19.88
C ARG A 218 -8.87 13.53 21.32
N LEU A 219 -9.69 14.40 21.92
CA LEU A 219 -10.18 14.18 23.29
C LEU A 219 -11.02 12.90 23.36
N LYS A 220 -11.87 12.68 22.37
CA LYS A 220 -12.66 11.44 22.26
C LYS A 220 -11.74 10.21 22.05
N SER A 221 -10.70 10.31 21.25
CA SER A 221 -9.70 9.24 21.09
C SER A 221 -9.03 8.88 22.42
N ILE A 222 -8.70 9.88 23.25
CA ILE A 222 -8.11 9.66 24.57
C ILE A 222 -9.11 8.95 25.50
N GLU A 223 -10.38 9.35 25.49
CA GLU A 223 -11.44 8.70 26.24
C GLU A 223 -11.57 7.22 25.85
N MET A 224 -11.60 6.92 24.55
CA MET A 224 -11.66 5.54 24.02
C MET A 224 -10.44 4.70 24.40
N THR A 225 -9.24 5.30 24.52
CA THR A 225 -7.99 4.54 24.71
C THR A 225 -7.50 4.50 26.17
N GLU A 226 -7.90 5.46 27.01
CA GLU A 226 -7.41 5.63 28.38
C GLU A 226 -8.52 5.90 29.41
N GLY A 227 -9.74 6.30 28.98
CA GLY A 227 -10.89 6.62 29.81
C GLY A 227 -11.75 5.39 30.17
N ASP A 228 -13.03 5.64 30.45
CA ASP A 228 -13.99 4.59 30.83
C ASP A 228 -14.24 3.57 29.70
N GLU A 229 -14.08 3.97 28.45
CA GLU A 229 -14.20 3.11 27.27
C GLU A 229 -12.90 2.29 26.96
N GLN A 230 -11.90 2.32 27.82
CA GLN A 230 -10.60 1.65 27.60
C GLN A 230 -10.72 0.15 27.35
N SER A 231 -11.75 -0.52 27.91
CA SER A 231 -12.01 -1.93 27.64
C SER A 231 -12.30 -2.18 26.16
N LEU A 232 -13.07 -1.31 25.50
CA LEU A 232 -13.34 -1.39 24.08
C LEU A 232 -12.04 -1.33 23.26
N TRP A 233 -11.12 -0.43 23.62
CA TRP A 233 -9.83 -0.38 22.97
C TRP A 233 -9.01 -1.66 23.19
N LYS A 234 -8.89 -2.13 24.42
CA LYS A 234 -8.06 -3.30 24.77
C LYS A 234 -8.58 -4.59 24.15
N ASP A 235 -9.91 -4.78 24.23
CA ASP A 235 -10.53 -6.07 23.94
C ASP A 235 -10.98 -6.19 22.48
N VAL A 236 -11.23 -5.07 21.80
CA VAL A 236 -11.79 -5.05 20.45
C VAL A 236 -10.92 -4.27 19.46
N LEU A 237 -10.75 -2.96 19.65
CA LEU A 237 -10.15 -2.09 18.64
C LEU A 237 -8.65 -2.32 18.47
N GLY A 238 -7.91 -2.57 19.54
CA GLY A 238 -6.48 -2.91 19.47
C GLY A 238 -6.23 -4.19 18.67
N PRO A 239 -6.90 -5.31 18.99
CA PRO A 239 -6.86 -6.52 18.16
C PRO A 239 -7.28 -6.32 16.72
N CYS A 240 -8.27 -5.44 16.42
CA CYS A 240 -8.63 -5.05 15.06
C CYS A 240 -7.47 -4.35 14.36
N ARG A 241 -6.80 -3.39 15.04
CA ARG A 241 -5.62 -2.69 14.51
C ARG A 241 -4.52 -3.67 14.09
N ASP A 242 -4.28 -4.71 14.87
CA ASP A 242 -3.27 -5.73 14.56
C ASP A 242 -3.59 -6.52 13.27
N GLY A 243 -4.79 -6.34 12.72
CA GLY A 243 -5.17 -6.86 11.40
C GLY A 243 -4.26 -6.38 10.28
N ILE A 244 -3.71 -5.16 10.37
CA ILE A 244 -2.78 -4.63 9.36
C ILE A 244 -1.43 -5.38 9.37
N GLU A 245 -0.98 -5.86 10.52
CA GLU A 245 0.25 -6.66 10.60
C GLU A 245 0.07 -8.01 9.88
N ARG A 246 -1.11 -8.63 10.01
CA ARG A 246 -1.48 -9.83 9.24
C ARG A 246 -1.54 -9.53 7.74
N PHE A 247 -2.07 -8.37 7.35
CA PHE A 247 -2.08 -7.94 5.96
C PHE A 247 -0.65 -7.77 5.42
N PHE A 248 0.23 -7.08 6.15
CA PHE A 248 1.65 -6.99 5.79
C PHE A 248 2.33 -8.36 5.74
N GLY A 249 1.96 -9.27 6.64
CA GLY A 249 2.43 -10.65 6.63
C GLY A 249 2.05 -11.39 5.34
N THR A 250 0.81 -11.23 4.84
CA THR A 250 0.39 -11.81 3.57
C THR A 250 1.13 -11.22 2.38
N LEU A 251 1.38 -9.92 2.37
CA LEU A 251 2.23 -9.28 1.36
C LEU A 251 3.66 -9.81 1.40
N ALA A 252 4.19 -10.10 2.61
CA ALA A 252 5.54 -10.60 2.80
C ALA A 252 5.70 -12.06 2.37
N SER A 253 4.68 -12.89 2.51
CA SER A 253 4.75 -14.33 2.24
C SER A 253 4.63 -14.71 0.77
N TYR A 254 4.43 -13.75 -0.13
CA TYR A 254 4.19 -14.02 -1.54
C TYR A 254 5.17 -13.29 -2.46
N GLY A 255 5.78 -14.04 -3.42
CA GLY A 255 6.65 -13.47 -4.44
C GLY A 255 7.79 -12.62 -3.85
N GLY A 256 8.63 -13.18 -3.01
CA GLY A 256 9.78 -12.50 -2.39
C GLY A 256 9.45 -11.53 -1.27
N GLY A 257 8.19 -11.32 -0.98
CA GLY A 257 7.74 -10.52 0.17
C GLY A 257 7.97 -9.02 0.07
N LEU A 258 7.72 -8.34 1.20
CA LEU A 258 8.09 -6.94 1.41
C LEU A 258 9.35 -6.79 2.28
N TYR A 259 9.90 -7.88 2.81
CA TYR A 259 11.11 -7.84 3.61
C TYR A 259 12.33 -7.70 2.72
N GLY A 260 13.03 -6.56 2.90
CA GLY A 260 14.17 -6.21 2.08
C GLY A 260 13.80 -6.07 0.60
N LEU A 261 13.83 -4.85 0.07
CA LEU A 261 13.56 -4.64 -1.35
C LEU A 261 14.53 -5.47 -2.20
N PRO A 262 14.02 -6.19 -3.23
CA PRO A 262 14.89 -6.93 -4.13
C PRO A 262 16.00 -6.06 -4.72
N PRO A 263 17.20 -6.59 -5.01
CA PRO A 263 18.31 -5.80 -5.54
C PRO A 263 18.01 -5.01 -6.81
N TRP A 264 17.01 -5.43 -7.58
CA TRP A 264 16.59 -4.79 -8.82
C TRP A 264 15.54 -3.69 -8.63
N VAL A 265 14.95 -3.54 -7.42
CA VAL A 265 13.99 -2.49 -7.07
C VAL A 265 14.72 -1.37 -6.35
N ARG A 266 15.15 -0.37 -7.11
CA ARG A 266 15.83 0.83 -6.62
C ARG A 266 15.20 2.05 -7.25
N ARG A 267 15.33 3.23 -6.65
CA ARG A 267 14.69 4.50 -7.00
C ARG A 267 13.21 4.55 -6.63
N LEU A 268 12.78 5.65 -6.07
CA LEU A 268 11.42 5.83 -5.51
C LEU A 268 10.32 5.43 -6.52
N HIS A 269 10.41 5.86 -7.78
CA HIS A 269 9.39 5.54 -8.79
C HIS A 269 9.26 4.03 -9.07
N ARG A 270 10.35 3.26 -8.96
CA ARG A 270 10.30 1.79 -9.12
C ARG A 270 9.79 1.11 -7.88
N VAL A 271 10.13 1.63 -6.69
CA VAL A 271 9.61 1.12 -5.41
C VAL A 271 8.09 1.32 -5.35
N ARG A 272 7.58 2.51 -5.69
CA ARG A 272 6.13 2.78 -5.79
C ARG A 272 5.43 1.81 -6.72
N LEU A 273 5.97 1.62 -7.91
CA LEU A 273 5.39 0.73 -8.91
C LEU A 273 5.43 -0.74 -8.46
N TRP A 274 6.53 -1.16 -7.82
CA TRP A 274 6.67 -2.52 -7.28
C TRP A 274 5.66 -2.77 -6.16
N VAL A 275 5.52 -1.85 -5.22
CA VAL A 275 4.51 -1.91 -4.16
C VAL A 275 3.11 -1.97 -4.75
N ALA A 276 2.77 -1.10 -5.70
CA ALA A 276 1.45 -1.08 -6.34
C ALA A 276 1.09 -2.46 -6.94
N PHE A 277 1.99 -3.12 -7.67
CA PHE A 277 1.73 -4.46 -8.20
C PHE A 277 1.70 -5.56 -7.12
N LYS A 278 2.46 -5.43 -6.03
CA LYS A 278 2.32 -6.34 -4.88
C LYS A 278 0.92 -6.23 -4.26
N LEU A 279 0.40 -5.00 -4.10
CA LEU A 279 -0.97 -4.77 -3.61
C LEU A 279 -2.01 -5.34 -4.56
N VAL A 280 -1.86 -5.15 -5.88
CA VAL A 280 -2.75 -5.75 -6.90
C VAL A 280 -2.80 -7.27 -6.77
N PHE A 281 -1.67 -7.94 -6.70
CA PHE A 281 -1.64 -9.40 -6.57
C PHE A 281 -2.21 -9.88 -5.24
N ASN A 282 -1.98 -9.14 -4.15
CA ASN A 282 -2.59 -9.48 -2.86
C ASN A 282 -4.12 -9.30 -2.89
N ALA A 283 -4.63 -8.24 -3.50
CA ALA A 283 -6.07 -8.02 -3.66
C ALA A 283 -6.73 -9.14 -4.50
N ILE A 284 -6.09 -9.58 -5.59
CA ILE A 284 -6.57 -10.73 -6.38
C ILE A 284 -6.64 -12.01 -5.53
N ARG A 285 -5.66 -12.24 -4.65
CA ARG A 285 -5.68 -13.41 -3.74
C ARG A 285 -6.80 -13.31 -2.71
N ILE A 286 -7.04 -12.13 -2.16
CA ILE A 286 -8.16 -11.89 -1.23
C ILE A 286 -9.49 -12.15 -1.95
N ALA A 287 -9.67 -11.59 -3.16
CA ALA A 287 -10.87 -11.83 -3.97
C ALA A 287 -11.10 -13.32 -4.27
N ALA A 288 -10.06 -14.06 -4.66
CA ALA A 288 -10.14 -15.49 -4.92
C ALA A 288 -10.58 -16.30 -3.69
N ARG A 289 -9.97 -16.03 -2.52
CA ARG A 289 -10.36 -16.71 -1.27
C ARG A 289 -11.79 -16.44 -0.85
N ARG A 290 -12.30 -15.22 -1.07
CA ARG A 290 -13.69 -14.88 -0.80
C ARG A 290 -14.65 -15.62 -1.72
N ALA A 291 -14.31 -15.74 -3.01
CA ALA A 291 -15.10 -16.50 -3.97
C ALA A 291 -15.12 -18.02 -3.68
N GLU A 292 -14.12 -18.55 -2.94
CA GLU A 292 -14.10 -19.96 -2.48
C GLU A 292 -14.96 -20.18 -1.23
N LEU A 293 -15.27 -19.13 -0.48
CA LEU A 293 -16.03 -19.17 0.77
C LEU A 293 -17.50 -18.80 0.58
N ALA A 294 -17.87 -18.22 -0.56
CA ALA A 294 -19.23 -17.84 -0.94
C ALA A 294 -19.91 -18.97 -1.74
#